data_389a8417a3a61ae3e97cd1d1ca0dce26
#
_entry.id   389a8417a3a61ae3e97cd1d1ca0dce26
#
_cell.length_a   1.000
_cell.length_b   1.000
_cell.length_c   1.000
_cell.angle_alpha   90.00
_cell.angle_beta   90.00
_cell.angle_gamma   90.00
#
_symmetry.space_group_name_H-M   'P 1'
#
loop_
_entity.id
_entity.type
_entity.pdbx_description
1 polymer ?
#
loop_
_entity_poly.entity_id
_entity_poly.type
_entity_poly.pdbx_seq_one_letter_code
_entity_poly.pdbx_strand_id
1 'polypeptide(L)'
;MEIRAWMHQRAGRWEAGVDGDPAVRASAASRQRCLQGLRRALDRTHGPAESSQPLTLIVEVLPVLAGVAEAAEVMGWDKRRVITYIDRGRFPEPVQSLASGRVWLRTDVERYAEDWHSRQSSRSRRKPAG
;
A
#
# COMPACT_ATOMS: atom_id res chain seq x y z
N MET A 1 -12.83 16.53 -21.09
CA MET A 1 -13.48 16.01 -19.88
C MET A 1 -12.43 15.56 -18.87
N GLU A 2 -12.58 15.99 -17.65
CA GLU A 2 -11.64 15.70 -16.57
C GLU A 2 -12.28 14.74 -15.59
N ILE A 3 -11.60 13.62 -15.31
CA ILE A 3 -12.05 12.62 -14.35
C ILE A 3 -11.02 12.51 -13.24
N ARG A 4 -11.47 12.59 -12.00
CA ARG A 4 -10.62 12.41 -10.83
C ARG A 4 -10.76 11.00 -10.30
N ALA A 5 -9.62 10.37 -10.09
CA ALA A 5 -9.52 9.01 -9.58
C ALA A 5 -8.57 8.96 -8.39
N TRP A 6 -8.73 7.92 -7.61
CA TRP A 6 -7.82 7.62 -6.50
C TRP A 6 -7.15 6.28 -6.75
N MET A 7 -5.97 6.12 -6.16
CA MET A 7 -5.22 4.86 -6.21
C MET A 7 -4.47 4.68 -4.90
N HIS A 8 -4.54 3.49 -4.31
CA HIS A 8 -3.77 3.18 -3.12
C HIS A 8 -3.29 1.73 -3.14
N GLN A 9 -2.28 1.43 -2.38
CA GLN A 9 -1.77 0.08 -2.19
C GLN A 9 -2.23 -0.45 -0.83
N ARG A 10 -2.75 -1.67 -0.82
CA ARG A 10 -3.20 -2.33 0.39
C ARG A 10 -2.87 -3.82 0.30
N ALA A 11 -2.18 -4.34 1.32
CA ALA A 11 -1.78 -5.75 1.39
C ALA A 11 -1.07 -6.24 0.12
N GLY A 12 -0.18 -5.42 -0.42
CA GLY A 12 0.59 -5.75 -1.62
C GLY A 12 -0.14 -5.62 -2.95
N ARG A 13 -1.42 -5.26 -2.94
CA ARG A 13 -2.20 -5.03 -4.16
C ARG A 13 -2.54 -3.56 -4.32
N TRP A 14 -2.63 -3.14 -5.56
CA TRP A 14 -3.08 -1.79 -5.92
C TRP A 14 -4.56 -1.80 -6.21
N GLU A 15 -5.27 -0.84 -5.65
CA GLU A 15 -6.70 -0.61 -5.89
C GLU A 15 -6.90 0.81 -6.39
N ALA A 16 -7.82 0.98 -7.32
CA ALA A 16 -8.15 2.29 -7.88
C ALA A 16 -9.66 2.41 -8.09
N GLY A 17 -10.12 3.64 -8.10
CA GLY A 17 -11.52 3.94 -8.35
C GLY A 17 -11.68 5.38 -8.79
N VAL A 18 -12.88 5.72 -9.23
CA VAL A 18 -13.24 7.06 -9.66
C VAL A 18 -14.11 7.72 -8.60
N ASP A 19 -13.84 8.98 -8.33
CA ASP A 19 -14.64 9.76 -7.40
C ASP A 19 -16.08 9.88 -7.93
N GLY A 20 -17.02 9.51 -7.08
CA GLY A 20 -18.45 9.62 -7.41
C GLY A 20 -19.01 8.49 -8.27
N ASP A 21 -18.19 7.52 -8.68
CA ASP A 21 -18.66 6.37 -9.46
C ASP A 21 -18.12 5.06 -8.92
N PRO A 22 -18.83 4.43 -7.95
CA PRO A 22 -18.35 3.20 -7.33
C PRO A 22 -18.32 2.00 -8.26
N ALA A 23 -18.95 2.08 -9.43
CA ALA A 23 -18.92 1.00 -10.41
C ALA A 23 -17.60 0.89 -11.16
N VAL A 24 -16.84 1.98 -11.22
CA VAL A 24 -15.55 2.02 -11.91
C VAL A 24 -14.44 1.72 -10.89
N ARG A 25 -13.92 0.51 -10.93
CA ARG A 25 -12.86 0.05 -10.03
C ARG A 25 -11.86 -0.82 -10.77
N ALA A 26 -10.65 -0.86 -10.24
CA ALA A 26 -9.58 -1.72 -10.73
C ALA A 26 -8.74 -2.21 -9.56
N SER A 27 -8.15 -3.37 -9.71
CA SER A 27 -7.22 -3.94 -8.75
C SER A 27 -6.16 -4.73 -9.51
N ALA A 28 -4.91 -4.61 -9.11
CA ALA A 28 -3.80 -5.32 -9.76
C ALA A 28 -2.60 -5.45 -8.82
N ALA A 29 -1.66 -6.31 -9.21
CA ALA A 29 -0.44 -6.54 -8.46
C ALA A 29 0.57 -5.39 -8.62
N SER A 30 0.45 -4.57 -9.67
CA SER A 30 1.33 -3.43 -9.89
C SER A 30 0.52 -2.16 -10.15
N ARG A 31 1.14 -1.02 -9.85
CA ARG A 31 0.52 0.29 -10.09
C ARG A 31 0.18 0.48 -11.56
N GLN A 32 1.09 0.11 -12.45
CA GLN A 32 0.89 0.26 -13.89
C GLN A 32 -0.30 -0.56 -14.39
N ARG A 33 -0.40 -1.81 -13.96
CA ARG A 33 -1.51 -2.69 -14.34
C ARG A 33 -2.84 -2.21 -13.77
N CYS A 34 -2.80 -1.67 -12.55
CA CYS A 34 -3.99 -1.09 -11.92
C CYS A 34 -4.47 0.12 -12.72
N LEU A 35 -3.58 0.99 -13.14
CA LEU A 35 -3.92 2.15 -13.96
C LEU A 35 -4.50 1.73 -15.31
N GLN A 36 -3.92 0.72 -15.96
CA GLN A 36 -4.45 0.18 -17.21
C GLN A 36 -5.86 -0.39 -17.03
N GLY A 37 -6.07 -1.12 -15.93
CA GLY A 37 -7.38 -1.68 -15.59
C GLY A 37 -8.42 -0.58 -15.33
N LEU A 38 -8.02 0.50 -14.68
CA LEU A 38 -8.88 1.66 -14.45
C LEU A 38 -9.29 2.30 -15.76
N ARG A 39 -8.37 2.48 -16.69
CA ARG A 39 -8.67 3.05 -18.01
C ARG A 39 -9.63 2.18 -18.80
N ARG A 40 -9.46 0.86 -18.76
CA ARG A 40 -10.39 -0.08 -19.40
C ARG A 40 -11.78 0.00 -18.78
N ALA A 41 -11.86 0.12 -17.46
CA ALA A 41 -13.14 0.25 -16.76
C ALA A 41 -13.84 1.56 -17.15
N LEU A 42 -13.11 2.65 -17.30
CA LEU A 42 -13.64 3.92 -17.78
C LEU A 42 -14.14 3.82 -19.22
N ASP A 43 -13.39 3.19 -20.10
CA ASP A 43 -13.78 2.98 -21.49
C ASP A 43 -15.08 2.19 -21.60
N ARG A 44 -15.24 1.17 -20.77
CA ARG A 44 -16.49 0.36 -20.75
C ARG A 44 -17.69 1.16 -20.25
N THR A 45 -17.48 2.05 -19.30
CA THR A 45 -18.56 2.82 -18.68
C THR A 45 -18.95 4.02 -19.54
N HIS A 46 -17.96 4.71 -20.12
CA HIS A 46 -18.19 5.93 -20.90
C HIS A 46 -18.18 5.71 -22.41
N GLY A 47 -17.94 4.48 -22.85
CA GLY A 47 -17.82 4.12 -24.25
C GLY A 47 -16.46 4.49 -24.85
N PRO A 48 -16.07 3.86 -25.98
CA PRO A 48 -14.88 4.27 -26.70
C PRO A 48 -15.08 5.68 -27.19
N ALA A 49 -14.04 6.47 -27.17
CA ALA A 49 -13.99 7.89 -27.43
C ALA A 49 -14.81 8.40 -28.63
N GLU A 50 -16.13 8.38 -28.50
CA GLU A 50 -17.02 9.10 -29.41
C GLU A 50 -17.02 10.60 -29.13
N SER A 51 -16.48 10.99 -27.99
CA SER A 51 -16.29 12.40 -27.70
C SER A 51 -15.01 12.84 -28.36
N SER A 52 -15.11 13.82 -29.24
CA SER A 52 -14.00 14.53 -29.82
C SER A 52 -13.15 15.29 -28.77
N GLN A 53 -13.49 15.20 -27.48
CA GLN A 53 -12.77 15.82 -26.39
C GLN A 53 -11.80 14.84 -25.75
N PRO A 54 -10.52 15.24 -25.61
CA PRO A 54 -9.57 14.39 -24.92
C PRO A 54 -9.96 14.19 -23.46
N LEU A 55 -9.84 12.97 -22.99
CA LEU A 55 -10.07 12.62 -21.60
C LEU A 55 -8.80 12.90 -20.80
N THR A 56 -8.93 13.76 -19.79
CA THR A 56 -7.87 13.97 -18.82
C THR A 56 -8.18 13.20 -17.56
N LEU A 57 -7.32 12.25 -17.24
CA LEU A 57 -7.46 11.42 -16.04
C LEU A 57 -6.44 11.87 -15.01
N ILE A 58 -6.93 12.43 -13.90
CA ILE A 58 -6.09 12.83 -12.77
C ILE A 58 -6.18 11.74 -11.72
N VAL A 59 -5.06 11.07 -11.47
CA VAL A 59 -4.99 9.99 -10.49
C VAL A 59 -4.21 10.46 -9.27
N GLU A 60 -4.88 10.53 -8.14
CA GLU A 60 -4.27 10.84 -6.86
C GLU A 60 -3.84 9.53 -6.20
N VAL A 61 -2.54 9.34 -6.02
CA VAL A 61 -1.99 8.17 -5.34
C VAL A 61 -1.95 8.45 -3.85
N LEU A 62 -2.78 7.72 -3.10
CA LEU A 62 -2.92 7.91 -1.66
C LEU A 62 -1.98 6.94 -0.92
N PRO A 63 -0.95 7.43 -0.22
CA PRO A 63 -0.16 6.59 0.65
C PRO A 63 -0.98 6.22 1.88
N VAL A 64 -0.94 4.95 2.27
CA VAL A 64 -1.51 4.51 3.54
C VAL A 64 -0.41 4.59 4.59
N LEU A 65 -0.65 5.36 5.64
CA LEU A 65 0.32 5.60 6.70
C LEU A 65 0.07 4.67 7.87
N ALA A 66 1.14 4.39 8.62
CA ALA A 66 1.11 3.57 9.82
C ALA A 66 1.90 4.27 10.92
N GLY A 67 1.27 4.41 12.09
CA GLY A 67 1.96 4.80 13.32
C GLY A 67 2.51 3.56 14.03
N VAL A 68 3.01 3.74 15.26
CA VAL A 68 3.57 2.63 16.04
C VAL A 68 2.52 1.55 16.33
N ALA A 69 1.28 1.94 16.63
CA ALA A 69 0.21 0.98 16.90
C ALA A 69 -0.10 0.11 15.67
N GLU A 70 -0.22 0.73 14.52
CA GLU A 70 -0.50 0.04 13.26
C GLU A 70 0.69 -0.82 12.83
N ALA A 71 1.91 -0.33 13.04
CA ALA A 71 3.12 -1.12 12.78
C ALA A 71 3.16 -2.38 13.65
N ALA A 72 2.78 -2.26 14.92
CA ALA A 72 2.70 -3.40 15.82
C ALA A 72 1.69 -4.44 15.32
N GLU A 73 0.53 -4.00 14.85
CA GLU A 73 -0.47 -4.89 14.26
C GLU A 73 0.07 -5.63 13.02
N VAL A 74 0.72 -4.91 12.13
CA VAL A 74 1.31 -5.49 10.91
C VAL A 74 2.35 -6.54 11.27
N MET A 75 3.20 -6.27 12.26
CA MET A 75 4.25 -7.19 12.70
C MET A 75 3.71 -8.35 13.52
N GLY A 76 2.54 -8.24 14.12
CA GLY A 76 2.04 -9.18 15.10
C GLY A 76 2.78 -9.06 16.44
N TRP A 77 3.25 -7.87 16.77
CA TRP A 77 3.99 -7.55 18.00
C TRP A 77 3.20 -6.61 18.89
N ASP A 78 3.67 -6.45 20.13
CA ASP A 78 3.21 -5.35 20.97
C ASP A 78 3.99 -4.05 20.63
N LYS A 79 3.50 -2.92 21.09
CA LYS A 79 4.12 -1.61 20.83
C LYS A 79 5.54 -1.52 21.39
N ARG A 80 5.78 -2.12 22.55
CA ARG A 80 7.10 -2.12 23.20
C ARG A 80 8.16 -2.75 22.32
N ARG A 81 7.81 -3.85 21.69
CA ARG A 81 8.75 -4.56 20.81
C ARG A 81 9.09 -3.72 19.58
N VAL A 82 8.10 -3.02 19.01
CA VAL A 82 8.33 -2.10 17.90
C VAL A 82 9.31 -1.00 18.33
N ILE A 83 9.05 -0.37 19.48
CA ILE A 83 9.89 0.70 20.01
C ILE A 83 11.31 0.21 20.27
N THR A 84 11.47 -0.99 20.83
CA THR A 84 12.76 -1.60 21.07
C THR A 84 13.56 -1.77 19.76
N TYR A 85 12.91 -2.22 18.71
CA TYR A 85 13.54 -2.40 17.40
C TYR A 85 13.91 -1.06 16.76
N ILE A 86 13.07 -0.04 16.94
CA ILE A 86 13.37 1.33 16.50
C ILE A 86 14.63 1.84 17.19
N ASP A 87 14.69 1.72 18.52
CA ASP A 87 15.80 2.21 19.33
C ASP A 87 17.11 1.51 18.99
N ARG A 88 17.05 0.26 18.57
CA ARG A 88 18.22 -0.51 18.14
C ARG A 88 18.60 -0.30 16.69
N GLY A 89 17.89 0.55 15.97
CA GLY A 89 18.14 0.80 14.56
C GLY A 89 17.80 -0.40 13.65
N ARG A 90 16.92 -1.26 14.08
CA ARG A 90 16.54 -2.49 13.36
C ARG A 90 15.13 -2.44 12.76
N PHE A 91 14.52 -1.29 12.75
CA PHE A 91 13.21 -1.06 12.17
C PHE A 91 13.36 -0.10 10.99
N PRO A 92 12.47 -0.13 10.00
CA PRO A 92 12.54 0.81 8.89
C PRO A 92 12.52 2.26 9.36
N GLU A 93 13.15 3.14 8.61
CA GLU A 93 13.13 4.57 8.91
C GLU A 93 11.73 5.14 8.68
N PRO A 94 11.23 5.98 9.59
CA PRO A 94 9.95 6.63 9.39
C PRO A 94 10.03 7.65 8.25
N VAL A 95 8.92 7.85 7.55
CA VAL A 95 8.84 8.92 6.54
C VAL A 95 8.80 10.29 7.21
N GLN A 96 8.33 10.34 8.44
CA GLN A 96 8.27 11.58 9.21
C GLN A 96 8.17 11.29 10.71
N SER A 97 8.79 12.15 11.51
CA SER A 97 8.62 12.16 12.97
C SER A 97 7.77 13.36 13.34
N LEU A 98 6.61 13.09 13.93
CA LEU A 98 5.68 14.12 14.39
C LEU A 98 5.80 14.27 15.90
N ALA A 99 5.25 15.35 16.44
CA ALA A 99 5.17 15.52 17.90
C ALA A 99 4.37 14.40 18.56
N SER A 100 3.38 13.84 17.84
CA SER A 100 2.55 12.73 18.30
C SER A 100 3.17 11.35 18.08
N GLY A 101 4.30 11.26 17.39
CA GLY A 101 4.98 10.00 17.13
C GLY A 101 5.50 9.89 15.70
N ARG A 102 6.11 8.75 15.41
CA ARG A 102 6.68 8.44 14.10
C ARG A 102 5.63 7.85 13.18
N VAL A 103 5.78 8.12 11.87
CA VAL A 103 4.87 7.65 10.84
C VAL A 103 5.68 6.99 9.73
N TRP A 104 5.23 5.80 9.31
CA TRP A 104 5.80 5.03 8.21
C TRP A 104 4.80 4.92 7.08
N LEU A 105 5.28 4.64 5.87
CA LEU A 105 4.41 4.08 4.85
C LEU A 105 4.05 2.66 5.27
N ARG A 106 2.76 2.33 5.26
CA ARG A 106 2.31 0.99 5.65
C ARG A 106 2.97 -0.10 4.81
N THR A 107 3.19 0.17 3.52
CA THR A 107 3.86 -0.77 2.61
C THR A 107 5.29 -1.08 3.03
N ASP A 108 6.01 -0.11 3.61
CA ASP A 108 7.36 -0.33 4.12
C ASP A 108 7.34 -1.27 5.31
N VAL A 109 6.38 -1.09 6.21
CA VAL A 109 6.21 -1.96 7.38
C VAL A 109 5.78 -3.36 6.95
N GLU A 110 4.86 -3.47 6.01
CA GLU A 110 4.42 -4.76 5.48
C GLU A 110 5.56 -5.54 4.83
N ARG A 111 6.41 -4.87 4.06
CA ARG A 111 7.59 -5.47 3.44
C ARG A 111 8.59 -5.93 4.49
N TYR A 112 8.83 -5.11 5.49
CA TYR A 112 9.71 -5.47 6.59
C TYR A 112 9.17 -6.69 7.35
N ALA A 113 7.85 -6.73 7.59
CA ALA A 113 7.20 -7.86 8.26
C ALA A 113 7.36 -9.16 7.48
N GLU A 114 7.15 -9.12 6.17
CA GLU A 114 7.35 -10.28 5.29
C GLU A 114 8.80 -10.79 5.37
N ASP A 115 9.76 -9.89 5.25
CA ASP A 115 11.19 -10.24 5.31
C ASP A 115 11.56 -10.80 6.69
N TRP A 116 11.07 -10.20 7.75
CA TRP A 116 11.36 -10.63 9.11
C TRP A 116 10.78 -12.03 9.37
N HIS A 117 9.52 -12.25 9.05
CA HIS A 117 8.85 -13.55 9.25
C HIS A 117 9.47 -14.63 8.37
N SER A 118 9.84 -14.30 7.14
CA SER A 118 10.53 -15.21 6.23
C SER A 118 11.88 -15.65 6.81
N ARG A 119 12.66 -14.73 7.38
CA ARG A 119 13.93 -15.06 8.01
C ARG A 119 13.75 -15.92 9.26
N GLN A 120 12.73 -15.68 10.05
CA GLN A 120 12.42 -16.51 11.22
C GLN A 120 12.02 -17.92 10.81
N SER A 121 11.22 -18.09 9.78
CA SER A 121 10.86 -19.40 9.24
C SER A 121 12.09 -20.15 8.74
N SER A 122 13.01 -19.50 8.03
CA SER A 122 14.27 -20.08 7.58
C SER A 122 15.14 -20.55 8.74
N ARG A 123 15.23 -19.74 9.79
CA ARG A 123 15.99 -20.10 11.00
C ARG A 123 15.38 -21.31 11.69
N SER A 124 14.05 -21.37 11.79
CA SER A 124 13.32 -22.48 12.38
C SER A 124 13.58 -23.79 11.63
N ARG A 125 13.65 -23.74 10.30
CA ARG A 125 13.94 -24.88 9.45
C ARG A 125 15.40 -25.35 9.53
N ARG A 126 16.34 -24.43 9.82
CA ARG A 126 17.78 -24.73 9.90
C ARG A 126 18.22 -25.25 11.26
N LYS A 127 17.45 -25.02 12.32
CA LYS A 127 17.76 -25.57 13.62
C LYS A 127 17.50 -27.08 13.61
N PRO A 128 18.53 -27.90 13.80
CA PRO A 128 18.28 -29.33 13.95
C PRO A 128 17.38 -29.58 15.15
N ALA A 129 16.37 -30.41 14.96
CA ALA A 129 15.54 -30.87 16.03
C ALA A 129 16.41 -31.72 16.97
N GLY A 130 16.59 -31.24 18.19
CA GLY A 130 17.40 -32.00 19.14
C GLY A 130 17.39 -31.39 20.46
#